data_6a0e258890cca64184a29685e702bb34
#
_entry.id   6a0e258890cca64184a29685e702bb34
#
_cell.length_a   1.000
_cell.length_b   1.000
_cell.length_c   1.000
_cell.angle_alpha   90.00
_cell.angle_beta   90.00
_cell.angle_gamma   90.00
#
_symmetry.space_group_name_H-M   'P 1'
#
loop_
_entity.id
_entity.type
_entity.pdbx_description
1 polymer ?
#
loop_
_entity_poly.entity_id
_entity_poly.type
_entity_poly.pdbx_seq_one_letter_code
_entity_poly.pdbx_strand_id
1 'polypeptide(L)'
;MIITNKKSLPEPMFNFANNDKQAPKDNVVRVTDLNKGIREHWLYKRHWHELEQDVSDMVWLMFGTAVHSVVDQAEERSHQIKETRLEEQIGDLILSGQFDLYDAKRKIVTDYKTCSVWKFMFDDFSDWERQTSVYCWLLRKAGFEVEGAEIVALMKD
;
A
#
# COMPACT_ATOMS: atom_id res chain seq x y z
N MET A 1 -3.74 15.00 10.88
CA MET A 1 -2.39 14.50 11.25
C MET A 1 -1.39 15.64 11.18
N ILE A 2 -0.56 15.78 12.17
CA ILE A 2 0.49 16.79 12.29
C ILE A 2 1.82 16.10 11.97
N ILE A 3 2.59 16.64 11.02
CA ILE A 3 3.93 16.14 10.71
C ILE A 3 4.96 17.00 11.48
N THR A 4 5.84 16.34 12.21
CA THR A 4 6.93 17.00 12.95
C THR A 4 8.29 16.61 12.37
N ASN A 5 9.32 17.42 12.66
CA ASN A 5 10.71 17.18 12.24
C ASN A 5 11.64 17.37 13.43
N LYS A 6 11.48 16.53 14.45
CA LYS A 6 12.22 16.65 15.73
C LYS A 6 13.71 16.39 15.59
N LYS A 7 14.11 15.65 14.54
CA LYS A 7 15.52 15.35 14.26
C LYS A 7 16.18 16.29 13.24
N SER A 8 15.47 17.34 12.82
CA SER A 8 15.98 18.33 11.86
C SER A 8 16.49 17.69 10.56
N LEU A 9 15.71 16.72 10.04
CA LEU A 9 15.99 16.12 8.73
C LEU A 9 15.85 17.16 7.61
N PRO A 10 16.52 16.96 6.46
CA PRO A 10 16.48 17.91 5.34
C PRO A 10 15.05 18.23 4.89
N GLU A 11 14.82 19.48 4.49
CA GLU A 11 13.51 19.98 4.07
C GLU A 11 12.82 19.13 2.99
N PRO A 12 13.50 18.57 1.97
CA PRO A 12 12.85 17.68 1.00
C PRO A 12 12.17 16.46 1.64
N MET A 13 12.74 15.90 2.70
CA MET A 13 12.14 14.77 3.43
C MET A 13 10.90 15.20 4.21
N PHE A 14 10.92 16.37 4.84
CA PHE A 14 9.76 16.94 5.50
C PHE A 14 8.63 17.25 4.51
N ASN A 15 8.96 17.78 3.34
CA ASN A 15 8.00 18.07 2.27
C ASN A 15 7.36 16.77 1.72
N PHE A 16 8.16 15.71 1.54
CA PHE A 16 7.62 14.39 1.17
C PHE A 16 6.57 13.93 2.19
N ALA A 17 6.92 13.94 3.49
CA ALA A 17 6.02 13.50 4.55
C ALA A 17 4.72 14.31 4.61
N ASN A 18 4.77 15.61 4.38
CA ASN A 18 3.59 16.46 4.32
C ASN A 18 2.70 16.19 3.09
N ASN A 19 3.31 15.88 1.94
CA ASN A 19 2.58 15.61 0.71
C ASN A 19 1.94 14.21 0.70
N ASP A 20 2.60 13.24 1.35
CA ASP A 20 2.11 11.86 1.43
C ASP A 20 0.92 11.71 2.38
N LYS A 21 0.77 12.60 3.37
CA LYS A 21 -0.34 12.52 4.31
C LYS A 21 -1.68 12.76 3.62
N GLN A 22 -2.54 11.78 3.65
CA GLN A 22 -3.90 11.87 3.10
C GLN A 22 -4.92 11.62 4.21
N ALA A 23 -5.87 12.54 4.36
CA ALA A 23 -6.97 12.34 5.30
C ALA A 23 -7.81 11.14 4.87
N PRO A 24 -8.19 10.26 5.82
CA PRO A 24 -9.08 9.15 5.50
C PRO A 24 -10.46 9.67 5.10
N LYS A 25 -11.07 9.06 4.09
CA LYS A 25 -12.45 9.33 3.68
C LYS A 25 -13.41 8.47 4.50
N ASP A 26 -14.57 9.01 4.86
CA ASP A 26 -15.50 8.34 5.79
C ASP A 26 -16.02 7.01 5.27
N ASN A 27 -16.40 6.95 4.00
CA ASN A 27 -16.97 5.75 3.37
C ASN A 27 -15.95 4.88 2.62
N VAL A 28 -14.65 5.22 2.64
CA VAL A 28 -13.61 4.46 1.94
C VAL A 28 -12.78 3.67 2.94
N VAL A 29 -12.60 2.37 2.65
CA VAL A 29 -11.67 1.47 3.33
C VAL A 29 -10.60 1.07 2.31
N ARG A 30 -9.34 1.36 2.60
CA ARG A 30 -8.23 0.92 1.75
C ARG A 30 -7.91 -0.55 2.02
N VAL A 31 -7.47 -1.27 1.01
CA VAL A 31 -7.03 -2.67 1.18
C VAL A 31 -5.97 -2.80 2.28
N THR A 32 -5.04 -1.85 2.36
CA THR A 32 -4.01 -1.81 3.42
C THR A 32 -4.59 -1.58 4.82
N ASP A 33 -5.77 -0.97 4.94
CA ASP A 33 -6.42 -0.75 6.24
C ASP A 33 -7.03 -2.05 6.81
N LEU A 34 -7.24 -3.06 5.98
CA LEU A 34 -7.75 -4.37 6.41
C LEU A 34 -6.77 -5.13 7.31
N ASN A 35 -5.50 -4.72 7.34
CA ASN A 35 -4.49 -5.26 8.25
C ASN A 35 -4.57 -4.66 9.66
N LYS A 36 -5.34 -3.58 9.84
CA LYS A 36 -5.58 -2.96 11.13
C LYS A 36 -6.81 -3.58 11.82
N GLY A 37 -6.80 -3.58 13.14
CA GLY A 37 -8.00 -3.92 13.89
C GLY A 37 -9.13 -2.90 13.65
N ILE A 38 -10.39 -3.35 13.64
CA ILE A 38 -11.56 -2.49 13.38
C ILE A 38 -11.56 -1.27 14.31
N ARG A 39 -11.28 -1.47 15.60
CA ARG A 39 -11.22 -0.39 16.59
C ARG A 39 -10.09 0.59 16.30
N GLU A 40 -8.92 0.09 15.92
CA GLU A 40 -7.78 0.92 15.55
C GLU A 40 -8.10 1.79 14.35
N HIS A 41 -8.69 1.19 13.30
CA HIS A 41 -9.10 1.91 12.09
C HIS A 41 -10.11 3.03 12.40
N TRP A 42 -11.11 2.76 13.26
CA TRP A 42 -12.08 3.76 13.70
C TRP A 42 -11.45 4.91 14.49
N LEU A 43 -10.59 4.60 15.44
CA LEU A 43 -9.88 5.61 16.24
C LEU A 43 -8.96 6.44 15.35
N TYR A 44 -8.24 5.82 14.42
CA TYR A 44 -7.39 6.50 13.45
C TYR A 44 -8.18 7.52 12.63
N LYS A 45 -9.34 7.15 12.09
CA LYS A 45 -10.19 8.07 11.35
C LYS A 45 -10.69 9.22 12.22
N ARG A 46 -11.22 8.91 13.39
CA ARG A 46 -11.84 9.87 14.29
C ARG A 46 -10.85 10.90 14.80
N HIS A 47 -9.63 10.48 15.12
CA HIS A 47 -8.60 11.32 15.71
C HIS A 47 -7.51 11.72 14.71
N TRP A 48 -7.75 11.57 13.42
CA TRP A 48 -6.79 11.89 12.37
C TRP A 48 -6.11 13.26 12.56
N HIS A 49 -6.86 14.28 12.91
CA HIS A 49 -6.35 15.64 13.05
C HIS A 49 -5.44 15.82 14.28
N GLU A 50 -5.58 14.95 15.28
CA GLU A 50 -4.84 14.96 16.54
C GLU A 50 -3.56 14.12 16.47
N LEU A 51 -3.46 13.21 15.51
CA LEU A 51 -2.31 12.34 15.37
C LEU A 51 -1.07 13.12 14.97
N GLU A 52 0.05 12.82 15.61
CA GLU A 52 1.36 13.34 15.32
C GLU A 52 2.27 12.22 14.79
N GLN A 53 3.05 12.51 13.75
CA GLN A 53 4.03 11.60 13.18
C GLN A 53 5.30 12.36 12.84
N ASP A 54 6.46 11.85 13.24
CA ASP A 54 7.73 12.47 12.92
C ASP A 54 8.27 11.98 11.58
N VAL A 55 8.90 12.88 10.82
CA VAL A 55 9.50 12.54 9.52
C VAL A 55 10.50 11.39 9.63
N SER A 56 11.22 11.29 10.76
CA SER A 56 12.17 10.19 10.95
C SER A 56 11.54 8.80 10.99
N ASP A 57 10.26 8.71 11.35
CA ASP A 57 9.52 7.45 11.36
C ASP A 57 9.03 7.06 9.95
N MET A 58 9.09 8.02 9.01
CA MET A 58 8.64 7.84 7.62
C MET A 58 9.79 7.50 6.63
N VAL A 59 11.02 7.37 7.10
CA VAL A 59 12.18 7.10 6.23
C VAL A 59 12.00 5.79 5.46
N TRP A 60 11.47 4.76 6.10
CA TRP A 60 11.22 3.48 5.44
C TRP A 60 10.04 3.52 4.46
N LEU A 61 9.07 4.39 4.71
CA LEU A 61 8.00 4.67 3.73
C LEU A 61 8.57 5.35 2.49
N MET A 62 9.46 6.35 2.66
CA MET A 62 10.15 6.99 1.54
C MET A 62 10.94 5.97 0.70
N PHE A 63 11.65 5.04 1.37
CA PHE A 63 12.37 3.98 0.69
C PHE A 63 11.44 3.07 -0.13
N GLY A 64 10.32 2.65 0.45
CA GLY A 64 9.30 1.88 -0.26
C GLY A 64 8.77 2.63 -1.49
N THR A 65 8.38 3.90 -1.32
CA THR A 65 7.89 4.74 -2.41
C THR A 65 8.95 4.91 -3.52
N ALA A 66 10.23 5.05 -3.18
CA ALA A 66 11.30 5.14 -4.16
C ALA A 66 11.44 3.86 -4.98
N VAL A 67 11.34 2.68 -4.34
CA VAL A 67 11.37 1.38 -5.03
C VAL A 67 10.19 1.27 -6.01
N HIS A 68 8.97 1.55 -5.57
CA HIS A 68 7.78 1.54 -6.44
C HIS A 68 7.95 2.50 -7.62
N SER A 69 8.43 3.73 -7.39
CA SER A 69 8.67 4.72 -8.44
C SER A 69 9.67 4.24 -9.49
N VAL A 70 10.74 3.55 -9.09
CA VAL A 70 11.72 2.99 -10.02
C VAL A 70 11.11 1.88 -10.87
N VAL A 71 10.34 0.98 -10.26
CA VAL A 71 9.68 -0.11 -10.99
C VAL A 71 8.61 0.42 -11.94
N ASP A 72 7.87 1.45 -11.52
CA ASP A 72 6.82 2.07 -12.33
C ASP A 72 7.37 2.77 -13.58
N GLN A 73 8.59 3.29 -13.54
CA GLN A 73 9.25 3.91 -14.70
C GLN A 73 9.65 2.92 -15.80
N ALA A 74 9.68 1.60 -15.52
CA ALA A 74 9.94 0.60 -16.55
C ALA A 74 8.82 0.60 -17.60
N GLU A 75 9.18 0.33 -18.88
CA GLU A 75 8.20 0.24 -19.95
C GLU A 75 7.12 -0.80 -19.65
N GLU A 76 5.87 -0.40 -19.80
CA GLU A 76 4.72 -1.28 -19.68
C GLU A 76 4.54 -2.09 -20.99
N ARG A 77 4.45 -3.41 -20.85
CA ARG A 77 4.12 -4.27 -22.00
C ARG A 77 2.61 -4.29 -22.22
N SER A 78 2.16 -4.51 -23.45
CA SER A 78 0.75 -4.48 -23.85
C SER A 78 -0.19 -5.43 -23.08
N HIS A 79 0.36 -6.38 -22.34
CA HIS A 79 -0.37 -7.35 -21.50
C HIS A 79 -0.24 -7.06 -20.00
N GLN A 80 0.38 -5.97 -19.63
CA GLN A 80 0.62 -5.57 -18.25
C GLN A 80 -0.20 -4.32 -17.93
N ILE A 81 -0.70 -4.23 -16.70
CA ILE A 81 -1.40 -3.07 -16.15
C ILE A 81 -0.71 -2.75 -14.83
N LYS A 82 -0.26 -1.51 -14.68
CA LYS A 82 0.48 -1.07 -13.48
C LYS A 82 -0.29 -0.02 -12.69
N GLU A 83 0.01 0.06 -11.40
CA GLU A 83 -0.39 1.13 -10.47
C GLU A 83 -1.87 1.53 -10.60
N THR A 84 -2.73 0.57 -10.94
CA THR A 84 -4.15 0.85 -11.20
C THR A 84 -4.97 0.70 -9.92
N ARG A 85 -5.76 1.71 -9.64
CA ARG A 85 -6.69 1.70 -8.52
C ARG A 85 -8.02 1.11 -8.94
N LEU A 86 -8.49 0.13 -8.16
CA LEU A 86 -9.80 -0.46 -8.27
C LEU A 86 -10.63 -0.15 -7.04
N GLU A 87 -11.93 0.01 -7.25
CA GLU A 87 -12.90 0.30 -6.20
C GLU A 87 -14.13 -0.59 -6.37
N GLU A 88 -14.62 -1.12 -5.26
CA GLU A 88 -15.83 -1.93 -5.24
C GLU A 88 -16.74 -1.48 -4.11
N GLN A 89 -18.02 -1.28 -4.41
CA GLN A 89 -19.02 -0.90 -3.43
C GLN A 89 -19.46 -2.13 -2.62
N ILE A 90 -19.32 -2.05 -1.29
CA ILE A 90 -19.74 -3.10 -0.35
C ILE A 90 -20.69 -2.46 0.68
N GLY A 91 -21.99 -2.57 0.45
CA GLY A 91 -22.98 -1.85 1.26
C GLY A 91 -22.76 -0.34 1.16
N ASP A 92 -22.60 0.33 2.29
CA ASP A 92 -22.35 1.77 2.38
C ASP A 92 -20.86 2.14 2.26
N LEU A 93 -19.98 1.15 2.16
CA LEU A 93 -18.54 1.35 2.09
C LEU A 93 -18.00 1.11 0.68
N ILE A 94 -16.92 1.79 0.36
CA ILE A 94 -16.12 1.57 -0.86
C ILE A 94 -14.82 0.91 -0.43
N LEU A 95 -14.56 -0.31 -0.89
CA LEU A 95 -13.25 -0.94 -0.78
C LEU A 95 -12.37 -0.45 -1.92
N SER A 96 -11.26 0.23 -1.59
CA SER A 96 -10.35 0.81 -2.58
C SER A 96 -8.97 0.17 -2.45
N GLY A 97 -8.44 -0.33 -3.56
CA GLY A 97 -7.11 -0.92 -3.64
C GLY A 97 -6.36 -0.50 -4.89
N GLN A 98 -5.06 -0.26 -4.76
CA GLN A 98 -4.17 -0.03 -5.88
C GLN A 98 -3.14 -1.16 -5.85
N PHE A 99 -3.15 -1.97 -6.90
CA PHE A 99 -2.16 -3.04 -7.08
C PHE A 99 -0.98 -2.51 -7.91
N ASP A 100 0.19 -3.11 -7.72
CA ASP A 100 1.41 -2.64 -8.37
C ASP A 100 1.48 -3.11 -9.83
N LEU A 101 1.22 -4.38 -10.09
CA LEU A 101 1.27 -4.95 -11.43
C LEU A 101 0.26 -6.10 -11.58
N TYR A 102 -0.44 -6.12 -12.72
CA TYR A 102 -1.18 -7.29 -13.18
C TYR A 102 -0.68 -7.70 -14.57
N ASP A 103 -0.32 -8.97 -14.72
CA ASP A 103 0.10 -9.56 -15.99
C ASP A 103 -1.03 -10.44 -16.56
N ALA A 104 -1.68 -9.97 -17.61
CA ALA A 104 -2.83 -10.65 -18.23
C ALA A 104 -2.45 -11.96 -18.94
N LYS A 105 -1.19 -12.15 -19.36
CA LYS A 105 -0.73 -13.42 -19.94
C LYS A 105 -0.54 -14.48 -18.88
N ARG A 106 0.02 -14.10 -17.73
CA ARG A 106 0.24 -15.00 -16.61
C ARG A 106 -1.02 -15.08 -15.71
N LYS A 107 -1.92 -14.11 -15.81
CA LYS A 107 -3.09 -13.91 -14.93
C LYS A 107 -2.67 -13.79 -13.45
N ILE A 108 -1.55 -13.15 -13.22
CA ILE A 108 -0.91 -13.00 -11.89
C ILE A 108 -0.89 -11.53 -11.49
N VAL A 109 -1.23 -11.30 -10.23
CA VAL A 109 -1.00 -10.01 -9.55
C VAL A 109 0.36 -10.05 -8.87
N THR A 110 1.20 -9.07 -9.14
CA THR A 110 2.50 -8.90 -8.48
C THR A 110 2.42 -7.69 -7.55
N ASP A 111 2.91 -7.84 -6.33
CA ASP A 111 3.00 -6.78 -5.33
C ASP A 111 4.46 -6.67 -4.85
N TYR A 112 5.01 -5.46 -4.88
CA TYR A 112 6.39 -5.19 -4.49
C TYR A 112 6.45 -4.76 -3.02
N LYS A 113 7.27 -5.43 -2.22
CA LYS A 113 7.42 -5.12 -0.80
C LYS A 113 8.87 -4.85 -0.43
N THR A 114 9.10 -3.80 0.32
CA THR A 114 10.38 -3.59 1.00
C THR A 114 10.27 -4.05 2.45
N CYS A 115 11.14 -4.92 2.89
CA CYS A 115 11.06 -5.50 4.22
C CYS A 115 12.44 -5.77 4.83
N SER A 116 12.46 -5.98 6.14
CA SER A 116 13.61 -6.52 6.83
C SER A 116 13.72 -8.03 6.66
N VAL A 117 14.94 -8.57 6.72
CA VAL A 117 15.21 -10.01 6.75
C VAL A 117 14.42 -10.72 7.87
N TRP A 118 14.14 -10.04 8.96
CA TRP A 118 13.35 -10.57 10.07
C TRP A 118 11.93 -10.98 9.68
N LYS A 119 11.34 -10.38 8.64
CA LYS A 119 10.03 -10.79 8.11
C LYS A 119 10.04 -12.25 7.67
N PHE A 120 11.13 -12.66 7.01
CA PHE A 120 11.32 -14.05 6.57
C PHE A 120 11.70 -14.97 7.74
N MET A 121 12.47 -14.48 8.70
CA MET A 121 12.86 -15.26 9.87
C MET A 121 11.67 -15.64 10.77
N PHE A 122 10.67 -14.77 10.85
CA PHE A 122 9.43 -15.03 11.60
C PHE A 122 8.36 -15.74 10.81
N ASP A 123 8.54 -15.91 9.50
CA ASP A 123 7.62 -16.60 8.57
C ASP A 123 6.15 -16.14 8.68
N ASP A 124 5.93 -14.86 8.96
CA ASP A 124 4.61 -14.26 9.05
C ASP A 124 4.34 -13.34 7.85
N PHE A 125 3.61 -13.87 6.89
CA PHE A 125 3.21 -13.18 5.67
C PHE A 125 1.69 -12.93 5.59
N SER A 126 0.97 -13.15 6.68
CA SER A 126 -0.49 -13.10 6.72
C SER A 126 -1.08 -11.75 6.28
N ASP A 127 -0.39 -10.65 6.56
CA ASP A 127 -0.76 -9.30 6.13
C ASP A 127 -0.61 -9.12 4.61
N TRP A 128 0.44 -9.67 4.01
CA TRP A 128 0.68 -9.63 2.57
C TRP A 128 -0.28 -10.53 1.81
N GLU A 129 -0.51 -11.75 2.31
CA GLU A 129 -1.46 -12.71 1.73
C GLU A 129 -2.89 -12.13 1.72
N ARG A 130 -3.29 -11.48 2.81
CA ARG A 130 -4.59 -10.80 2.89
C ARG A 130 -4.68 -9.69 1.86
N GLN A 131 -3.68 -8.83 1.76
CA GLN A 131 -3.65 -7.71 0.84
C GLN A 131 -3.75 -8.20 -0.61
N THR A 132 -2.88 -9.13 -1.02
CA THR A 132 -2.86 -9.64 -2.40
C THR A 132 -4.11 -10.45 -2.76
N SER A 133 -4.68 -11.20 -1.81
CA SER A 133 -5.95 -11.90 -2.00
C SER A 133 -7.09 -10.93 -2.31
N VAL A 134 -7.13 -9.78 -1.64
CA VAL A 134 -8.13 -8.74 -1.90
C VAL A 134 -7.89 -8.07 -3.25
N TYR A 135 -6.65 -7.85 -3.66
CA TYR A 135 -6.35 -7.36 -5.02
C TYR A 135 -6.83 -8.35 -6.10
N CYS A 136 -6.58 -9.65 -5.92
CA CYS A 136 -7.11 -10.68 -6.81
C CYS A 136 -8.64 -10.64 -6.90
N TRP A 137 -9.32 -10.43 -5.75
CA TRP A 137 -10.76 -10.33 -5.71
C TRP A 137 -11.28 -9.08 -6.43
N LEU A 138 -10.67 -7.91 -6.22
CA LEU A 138 -11.02 -6.66 -6.90
C LEU A 138 -10.86 -6.79 -8.43
N LEU A 139 -9.77 -7.38 -8.90
CA LEU A 139 -9.52 -7.62 -10.31
C LEU A 139 -10.57 -8.56 -10.93
N ARG A 140 -10.93 -9.64 -10.24
CA ARG A 140 -12.00 -10.54 -10.70
C ARG A 140 -13.35 -9.83 -10.77
N LYS A 141 -13.65 -8.94 -9.82
CA LYS A 141 -14.85 -8.09 -9.84
C LYS A 141 -14.85 -7.12 -11.03
N ALA A 142 -13.69 -6.61 -11.40
CA ALA A 142 -13.51 -5.75 -12.57
C ALA A 142 -13.50 -6.54 -13.91
N GLY A 143 -13.70 -7.86 -13.89
CA GLY A 143 -13.79 -8.70 -15.08
C GLY A 143 -12.48 -9.30 -15.57
N PHE A 144 -11.39 -9.19 -14.81
CA PHE A 144 -10.11 -9.80 -15.15
C PHE A 144 -10.04 -11.26 -14.69
N GLU A 145 -9.39 -12.10 -15.49
CA GLU A 145 -9.06 -13.47 -15.09
C GLU A 145 -7.80 -13.45 -14.20
N VAL A 146 -7.90 -13.97 -12.98
CA VAL A 146 -6.77 -14.01 -12.03
C VAL A 146 -6.60 -15.41 -11.48
N GLU A 147 -5.44 -16.01 -11.74
CA GLU A 147 -5.08 -17.35 -11.27
C GLU A 147 -4.34 -17.32 -9.93
N GLY A 148 -3.63 -16.21 -9.64
CA GLY A 148 -2.91 -16.09 -8.38
C GLY A 148 -2.26 -14.73 -8.17
N ALA A 149 -1.48 -14.65 -7.10
CA ALA A 149 -0.64 -13.51 -6.77
C ALA A 149 0.78 -13.94 -6.44
N GLU A 150 1.73 -13.05 -6.64
CA GLU A 150 3.12 -13.19 -6.21
C GLU A 150 3.57 -11.92 -5.49
N ILE A 151 4.51 -12.08 -4.58
CA ILE A 151 5.12 -10.96 -3.86
C ILE A 151 6.60 -10.97 -4.17
N VAL A 152 7.10 -9.83 -4.63
CA VAL A 152 8.53 -9.61 -4.83
C VAL A 152 9.04 -8.78 -3.66
N ALA A 153 9.74 -9.44 -2.76
CA ALA A 153 10.29 -8.81 -1.56
C ALA A 153 11.73 -8.32 -1.78
N LEU A 154 11.95 -7.04 -1.59
CA LEU A 154 13.26 -6.42 -1.58
C LEU A 154 13.70 -6.18 -0.15
N MET A 155 14.78 -6.85 0.24
CA MET A 155 15.33 -6.71 1.59
C MET A 155 16.12 -5.42 1.72
N LYS A 156 15.92 -4.72 2.84
CA LYS A 156 16.55 -3.44 3.13
C LYS A 156 17.66 -3.53 4.22
N ASP A 157 17.92 -4.74 4.71
CA ASP A 157 18.95 -5.10 5.70
C ASP A 157 19.39 -6.57 5.52
#